data_743c2ed34807cc3a4fb9f7bde66aeaa1
#
_entry.id   743c2ed34807cc3a4fb9f7bde66aeaa1
#
_cell.length_a   1.000
_cell.length_b   1.000
_cell.length_c   1.000
_cell.angle_alpha   90.00
_cell.angle_beta   90.00
_cell.angle_gamma   90.00
#
_symmetry.space_group_name_H-M   'P 1'
#
loop_
_entity.id
_entity.type
_entity.pdbx_description
1 polymer ?
#
loop_
_entity_poly.entity_id
_entity_poly.type
_entity_poly.pdbx_seq_one_letter_code
_entity_poly.pdbx_strand_id
1 'polypeptide(L)'
;YPYALPYLREYSLDGDGFAVLALNRHRAGTSGKLVTVNSSGEAIAELDLNDEILDLTAAGRYIAVLYADRLTVYNKDLTEYATFTQTETAQFACMRSDGSVWLITADTISLLIP
;
A
#
# COMPACT_ATOMS: atom_id res chain seq x y z
N TYR A 1 14.04 0.35 -12.10
CA TYR A 1 12.77 -0.15 -12.63
C TYR A 1 12.06 0.92 -13.46
N PRO A 2 11.84 0.68 -14.75
CA PRO A 2 11.01 1.60 -15.56
C PRO A 2 9.53 1.43 -15.16
N TYR A 3 8.81 2.53 -14.99
CA TYR A 3 7.41 2.49 -14.59
C TYR A 3 6.55 1.80 -15.65
N ALA A 4 5.70 0.86 -15.20
CA ALA A 4 4.72 0.19 -16.04
C ALA A 4 3.61 1.14 -16.52
N LEU A 5 3.26 2.16 -15.71
CA LEU A 5 2.33 3.24 -16.03
C LEU A 5 3.02 4.58 -15.82
N PRO A 6 2.58 5.67 -16.48
CA PRO A 6 3.36 6.91 -16.56
C PRO A 6 3.40 7.76 -15.30
N TYR A 7 2.48 7.56 -14.34
CA TYR A 7 2.37 8.46 -13.19
C TYR A 7 2.59 7.73 -11.88
N LEU A 8 3.59 8.17 -11.10
CA LEU A 8 3.78 7.70 -9.72
C LEU A 8 2.79 8.43 -8.82
N ARG A 9 1.91 7.67 -8.14
CA ARG A 9 0.90 8.20 -7.22
C ARG A 9 1.39 8.21 -5.78
N GLU A 10 1.93 7.08 -5.32
CA GLU A 10 2.43 6.88 -3.97
C GLU A 10 3.59 5.88 -4.00
N TYR A 11 4.42 5.90 -2.97
CA TYR A 11 5.50 4.93 -2.83
C TYR A 11 5.87 4.74 -1.36
N SER A 12 6.51 3.61 -1.05
CA SER A 12 7.15 3.37 0.24
C SER A 12 8.45 2.60 0.01
N LEU A 13 9.50 3.04 0.68
CA LEU A 13 10.84 2.44 0.61
C LEU A 13 11.22 1.73 1.91
N ASP A 14 10.28 1.59 2.85
CA ASP A 14 10.55 1.11 4.20
C ASP A 14 10.41 -0.42 4.35
N GLY A 15 10.07 -1.12 3.28
CA GLY A 15 10.01 -2.58 3.30
C GLY A 15 11.40 -3.21 3.30
N ASP A 16 11.50 -4.43 3.84
CA ASP A 16 12.77 -5.18 3.91
C ASP A 16 13.12 -5.77 2.54
N GLY A 17 14.10 -5.15 1.87
CA GLY A 17 14.60 -5.62 0.59
C GLY A 17 13.69 -5.35 -0.59
N PHE A 18 12.67 -4.47 -0.44
CA PHE A 18 11.79 -4.10 -1.53
C PHE A 18 11.26 -2.68 -1.39
N ALA A 19 10.84 -2.13 -2.51
CA ALA A 19 10.07 -0.90 -2.58
C ALA A 19 8.69 -1.22 -3.15
N VAL A 20 7.67 -0.46 -2.75
CA VAL A 20 6.32 -0.58 -3.31
C VAL A 20 5.94 0.75 -3.97
N LEU A 21 5.38 0.65 -5.18
CA LEU A 21 4.98 1.80 -5.98
C LEU A 21 3.51 1.68 -6.34
N ALA A 22 2.77 2.79 -6.25
CA ALA A 22 1.42 2.89 -6.80
C ALA A 22 1.49 3.78 -8.03
N LEU A 23 1.17 3.22 -9.19
CA LEU A 23 1.27 3.88 -10.48
C LEU A 23 -0.13 4.07 -11.07
N ASN A 24 -0.39 5.20 -11.71
CA ASN A 24 -1.65 5.51 -12.36
C ASN A 24 -1.49 5.61 -13.88
N ARG A 25 -2.55 5.26 -14.63
CA ARG A 25 -2.63 5.49 -16.08
C ARG A 25 -2.72 6.97 -16.41
N HIS A 26 -3.43 7.71 -15.56
CA HIS A 26 -3.70 9.14 -15.73
C HIS A 26 -3.18 9.89 -14.51
N ARG A 27 -2.95 11.20 -14.67
CA ARG A 27 -2.47 12.06 -13.60
C ARG A 27 -3.42 12.05 -12.40
N ALA A 28 -4.72 11.88 -12.64
CA ALA A 28 -5.74 11.72 -11.62
C ALA A 28 -6.65 10.56 -12.02
N GLY A 29 -7.25 9.89 -11.03
CA GLY A 29 -8.17 8.80 -11.25
C GLY A 29 -7.85 7.58 -10.39
N THR A 30 -8.67 6.53 -10.53
CA THR A 30 -8.60 5.33 -9.71
C THR A 30 -7.96 4.13 -10.41
N SER A 31 -7.83 4.19 -11.74
CA SER A 31 -7.25 3.08 -12.51
C SER A 31 -5.73 3.11 -12.44
N GLY A 32 -5.14 2.08 -11.86
CA GLY A 32 -3.71 2.04 -11.67
C GLY A 32 -3.18 0.65 -11.36
N LYS A 33 -1.98 0.62 -10.78
CA LYS A 33 -1.26 -0.62 -10.51
C LYS A 33 -0.37 -0.46 -9.29
N LEU A 34 -0.36 -1.47 -8.40
CA LEU A 34 0.68 -1.63 -7.40
C LEU A 34 1.81 -2.48 -7.97
N VAL A 35 3.04 -2.09 -7.70
CA VAL A 35 4.23 -2.84 -8.12
C VAL A 35 5.18 -2.92 -6.94
N THR A 36 5.72 -4.11 -6.67
CA THR A 36 6.84 -4.27 -5.74
C THR A 36 8.11 -4.55 -6.52
N VAL A 37 9.20 -3.93 -6.06
CA VAL A 37 10.49 -3.94 -6.75
C VAL A 37 11.56 -4.35 -5.74
N ASN A 38 12.45 -5.27 -6.10
CA ASN A 38 13.54 -5.71 -5.23
C ASN A 38 14.72 -4.73 -5.27
N SER A 39 15.73 -4.99 -4.45
CA SER A 39 16.92 -4.13 -4.36
C SER A 39 17.75 -4.09 -5.65
N SER A 40 17.53 -5.00 -6.58
CA SER A 40 18.19 -5.01 -7.90
C SER A 40 17.39 -4.21 -8.95
N GLY A 41 16.26 -3.63 -8.58
CA GLY A 41 15.41 -2.86 -9.51
C GLY A 41 14.49 -3.73 -10.36
N GLU A 42 14.28 -4.99 -9.98
CA GLU A 42 13.41 -5.91 -10.71
C GLU A 42 12.06 -6.02 -10.04
N ALA A 43 10.99 -6.10 -10.82
CA ALA A 43 9.64 -6.27 -10.28
C ALA A 43 9.50 -7.63 -9.61
N ILE A 44 9.01 -7.63 -8.36
CA ILE A 44 8.64 -8.83 -7.63
C ILE A 44 7.23 -9.26 -8.03
N ALA A 45 6.29 -8.30 -8.03
CA ALA A 45 4.87 -8.56 -8.31
C ALA A 45 4.18 -7.29 -8.79
N GLU A 46 3.04 -7.47 -9.45
CA GLU A 46 2.19 -6.38 -9.91
C GLU A 46 0.72 -6.74 -9.61
N LEU A 47 -0.07 -5.73 -9.25
CA LEU A 47 -1.50 -5.89 -8.95
C LEU A 47 -2.27 -4.71 -9.54
N ASP A 48 -3.24 -5.01 -10.40
CA ASP A 48 -4.11 -3.97 -10.98
C ASP A 48 -5.09 -3.44 -9.94
N LEU A 49 -5.30 -2.13 -9.94
CA LEU A 49 -6.17 -1.44 -8.99
C LEU A 49 -7.26 -0.67 -9.72
N ASN A 50 -8.47 -0.70 -9.14
CA ASN A 50 -9.60 0.11 -9.60
C ASN A 50 -10.08 1.10 -8.55
N ASP A 51 -9.43 1.15 -7.38
CA ASP A 51 -9.78 2.02 -6.27
C ASP A 51 -8.69 3.05 -6.03
N GLU A 52 -9.09 4.22 -5.56
CA GLU A 52 -8.15 5.27 -5.17
C GLU A 52 -7.43 4.87 -3.88
N ILE A 53 -6.12 5.05 -3.86
CA ILE A 53 -5.29 4.84 -2.69
C ILE A 53 -5.21 6.15 -1.91
N LEU A 54 -5.58 6.11 -0.63
CA LEU A 54 -5.46 7.26 0.28
C LEU A 54 -4.11 7.30 0.96
N ASP A 55 -3.54 6.15 1.28
CA ASP A 55 -2.20 6.06 1.88
C ASP A 55 -1.57 4.71 1.57
N LEU A 56 -0.25 4.67 1.54
CA LEU A 56 0.54 3.48 1.23
C LEU A 56 1.73 3.45 2.18
N THR A 57 1.91 2.33 2.88
CA THR A 57 2.99 2.18 3.84
C THR A 57 3.51 0.74 3.84
N ALA A 58 4.79 0.56 4.09
CA ALA A 58 5.42 -0.76 4.15
C ALA A 58 6.38 -0.84 5.31
N ALA A 59 6.48 -2.03 5.91
CA ALA A 59 7.49 -2.34 6.91
C ALA A 59 7.69 -3.86 6.97
N GLY A 60 8.92 -4.30 7.18
CA GLY A 60 9.23 -5.72 7.14
C GLY A 60 8.88 -6.29 5.77
N ARG A 61 8.06 -7.33 5.74
CA ARG A 61 7.59 -7.96 4.51
C ARG A 61 6.14 -7.62 4.16
N TYR A 62 5.57 -6.63 4.83
CA TYR A 62 4.15 -6.29 4.72
C TYR A 62 3.95 -4.92 4.10
N ILE A 63 2.83 -4.76 3.42
CA ILE A 63 2.41 -3.52 2.78
C ILE A 63 0.97 -3.24 3.20
N ALA A 64 0.70 -2.05 3.71
CA ALA A 64 -0.66 -1.61 4.01
C ALA A 64 -1.11 -0.58 2.99
N VAL A 65 -2.28 -0.80 2.40
CA VAL A 65 -2.90 0.11 1.45
C VAL A 65 -4.22 0.57 2.03
N LEU A 66 -4.34 1.87 2.28
CA LEU A 66 -5.57 2.46 2.77
C LEU A 66 -6.39 2.94 1.57
N TYR A 67 -7.56 2.33 1.41
CA TYR A 67 -8.57 2.73 0.43
C TYR A 67 -9.67 3.54 1.14
N ALA A 68 -10.61 4.07 0.39
CA ALA A 68 -11.71 4.87 0.95
C ALA A 68 -12.60 4.06 1.91
N ASP A 69 -12.78 2.77 1.66
CA ASP A 69 -13.72 1.91 2.38
C ASP A 69 -13.08 0.78 3.18
N ARG A 70 -11.75 0.60 3.06
CA ARG A 70 -11.06 -0.50 3.71
C ARG A 70 -9.56 -0.26 3.81
N LEU A 71 -8.90 -1.03 4.67
CA LEU A 71 -7.45 -1.15 4.72
C LEU A 71 -7.08 -2.59 4.41
N THR A 72 -6.24 -2.81 3.40
CA THR A 72 -5.75 -4.15 3.05
C THR A 72 -4.27 -4.24 3.31
N VAL A 73 -3.85 -5.32 3.98
CA VAL A 73 -2.44 -5.66 4.17
C VAL A 73 -2.07 -6.75 3.18
N TYR A 74 -1.03 -6.49 2.40
CA TYR A 74 -0.48 -7.43 1.43
C TYR A 74 0.88 -7.93 1.88
N ASN A 75 1.25 -9.12 1.43
CA ASN A 75 2.63 -9.58 1.45
C ASN A 75 3.41 -8.86 0.34
N LYS A 76 4.73 -8.94 0.36
CA LYS A 76 5.57 -8.28 -0.66
C LYS A 76 5.35 -8.80 -2.08
N ASP A 77 4.75 -9.99 -2.22
CA ASP A 77 4.36 -10.56 -3.52
C ASP A 77 2.95 -10.12 -3.95
N LEU A 78 2.35 -9.19 -3.20
CA LEU A 78 1.02 -8.62 -3.42
C LEU A 78 -0.12 -9.62 -3.28
N THR A 79 0.10 -10.70 -2.53
CA THR A 79 -0.98 -11.55 -2.07
C THR A 79 -1.60 -10.95 -0.81
N GLU A 80 -2.93 -11.01 -0.68
CA GLU A 80 -3.63 -10.43 0.45
C GLU A 80 -3.33 -11.21 1.73
N TYR A 81 -2.95 -10.49 2.79
CA TYR A 81 -2.68 -11.05 4.11
C TYR A 81 -3.86 -10.82 5.06
N ALA A 82 -4.40 -9.61 5.08
CA ALA A 82 -5.54 -9.25 5.93
C ALA A 82 -6.28 -8.05 5.34
N THR A 83 -7.58 -7.93 5.64
CA THR A 83 -8.38 -6.77 5.27
C THR A 83 -9.20 -6.32 6.48
N PHE A 84 -9.18 -5.02 6.74
CA PHE A 84 -9.96 -4.37 7.78
C PHE A 84 -10.99 -3.46 7.15
N THR A 85 -12.23 -3.53 7.63
CA THR A 85 -13.32 -2.65 7.20
C THR A 85 -13.59 -1.60 8.29
N GLN A 86 -14.57 -0.72 8.07
CA GLN A 86 -14.92 0.36 8.99
C GLN A 86 -13.76 1.34 9.21
N THR A 87 -13.04 1.62 8.11
CA THR A 87 -11.87 2.52 8.12
C THR A 87 -12.17 3.83 7.38
N GLU A 88 -13.44 4.17 7.15
CA GLU A 88 -13.86 5.28 6.29
C GLU A 88 -13.40 6.64 6.80
N THR A 89 -13.20 6.79 8.12
CA THR A 89 -12.71 8.04 8.71
C THR A 89 -11.20 8.12 8.81
N ALA A 90 -10.48 7.08 8.40
CA ALA A 90 -9.04 7.04 8.47
C ALA A 90 -8.40 7.98 7.45
N GLN A 91 -7.33 8.65 7.87
CA GLN A 91 -6.56 9.57 7.03
C GLN A 91 -5.20 8.98 6.67
N PHE A 92 -4.60 8.24 7.59
CA PHE A 92 -3.26 7.68 7.43
C PHE A 92 -3.19 6.27 8.02
N ALA A 93 -2.28 5.48 7.47
CA ALA A 93 -1.91 4.19 8.02
C ALA A 93 -0.39 4.13 8.17
N CYS A 94 0.09 3.38 9.15
CA CYS A 94 1.52 3.14 9.32
C CYS A 94 1.75 1.66 9.60
N MET A 95 2.41 0.99 8.65
CA MET A 95 2.70 -0.44 8.72
C MET A 95 3.79 -0.70 9.75
N ARG A 96 3.62 -1.79 10.52
CA ARG A 96 4.65 -2.30 11.42
C ARG A 96 5.23 -3.59 10.87
N SER A 97 6.47 -3.88 11.24
CA SER A 97 7.17 -5.06 10.73
C SER A 97 6.59 -6.39 11.24
N ASP A 98 5.77 -6.36 12.28
CA ASP A 98 5.10 -7.54 12.84
C ASP A 98 3.76 -7.88 12.17
N GLY A 99 3.34 -7.11 11.16
CA GLY A 99 2.07 -7.29 10.46
C GLY A 99 0.92 -6.49 11.01
N SER A 100 1.09 -5.77 12.12
CA SER A 100 0.07 -4.86 12.65
C SER A 100 0.17 -3.49 11.98
N VAL A 101 -0.91 -2.70 12.07
CA VAL A 101 -1.00 -1.40 11.40
C VAL A 101 -1.56 -0.36 12.36
N TRP A 102 -0.89 0.78 12.48
CA TRP A 102 -1.47 1.96 13.13
C TRP A 102 -2.43 2.62 12.15
N LEU A 103 -3.66 2.86 12.61
CA LEU A 103 -4.68 3.58 11.85
C LEU A 103 -4.94 4.92 12.50
N ILE A 104 -4.80 5.99 11.74
CA ILE A 104 -4.87 7.36 12.25
C ILE A 104 -6.05 8.07 11.62
N THR A 105 -6.97 8.54 12.47
CA THR A 105 -8.10 9.38 12.09
C THR A 105 -7.84 10.83 12.54
N ALA A 106 -8.81 11.71 12.34
CA ALA A 106 -8.70 13.11 12.76
C ALA A 106 -8.50 13.28 14.28
N ASP A 107 -9.03 12.35 15.07
CA ASP A 107 -9.08 12.47 16.53
C ASP A 107 -8.66 11.20 17.29
N THR A 108 -8.31 10.12 16.60
CA THR A 108 -7.95 8.86 17.24
C THR A 108 -6.76 8.20 16.55
N ILE A 109 -6.09 7.30 17.29
CA ILE A 109 -5.09 6.39 16.76
C ILE A 109 -5.40 4.99 17.31
N SER A 110 -5.40 3.99 16.45
CA SER A 110 -5.74 2.61 16.80
C SER A 110 -4.71 1.65 16.20
N LEU A 111 -4.46 0.53 16.88
CA LEU A 111 -3.61 -0.53 16.38
C LEU A 111 -4.49 -1.68 15.88
N LEU A 112 -4.37 -2.01 14.59
CA LEU A 112 -5.07 -3.12 13.97
C LEU A 112 -4.15 -4.34 13.93
N ILE A 113 -4.60 -5.44 14.49
CA ILE A 113 -3.85 -6.69 14.56
C ILE A 113 -4.57 -7.73 13.72
N PRO A 114 -3.92 -8.23 12.66
CA PRO A 114 -4.51 -9.27 11.79
C PRO A 114 -4.76 -10.59 12.51
#